data_61870011299f5ce3324f20cbd3eaa474
#
_entry.id   61870011299f5ce3324f20cbd3eaa474
#
_cell.length_a   1.000
_cell.length_b   1.000
_cell.length_c   1.000
_cell.angle_alpha   90.00
_cell.angle_beta   90.00
_cell.angle_gamma   90.00
#
_symmetry.space_group_name_H-M   'P 1'
#
loop_
_entity.id
_entity.type
_entity.pdbx_description
1 polymer ?
#
loop_
_entity_poly.entity_id
_entity_poly.type
_entity_poly.pdbx_seq_one_letter_code
_entity_poly.pdbx_strand_id
1 'polypeptide(L)'
;MTASPERTDGYALYNLFPHTIVYAIRLEQALAEDLLCPFHYFGISDLWIDGKEINLEEDNISFSNLSEGERVDKIIEKIRYFGHSGSRVKGLVFCSNKKEAKELSDAFNLRKFRTISLTGDDSQA
;
A
#
# COMPACT_ATOMS: atom_id res chain seq x y z
N MET A 1 16.19 -13.79 -11.05
CA MET A 1 15.42 -12.58 -11.40
C MET A 1 14.99 -11.90 -10.12
N THR A 2 15.17 -10.59 -9.98
CA THR A 2 14.78 -9.81 -8.78
C THR A 2 14.21 -8.47 -9.19
N ALA A 3 13.24 -7.97 -8.44
CA ALA A 3 12.64 -6.67 -8.67
C ALA A 3 13.48 -5.51 -8.06
N SER A 4 14.22 -5.77 -7.01
CA SER A 4 15.02 -4.77 -6.28
C SER A 4 16.39 -5.36 -5.95
N PRO A 5 17.38 -5.15 -6.81
CA PRO A 5 18.73 -5.67 -6.59
C PRO A 5 19.48 -4.91 -5.47
N GLU A 6 19.13 -3.64 -5.25
CA GLU A 6 19.65 -2.83 -4.16
C GLU A 6 18.78 -3.05 -2.91
N ARG A 7 19.34 -3.67 -1.88
CA ARG A 7 18.67 -3.93 -0.61
C ARG A 7 18.91 -2.79 0.37
N THR A 8 17.92 -2.56 1.23
CA THR A 8 18.00 -1.52 2.27
C THR A 8 19.01 -1.82 3.38
N ASP A 9 19.47 -3.09 3.48
CA ASP A 9 20.54 -3.51 4.42
C ASP A 9 21.97 -3.26 3.88
N GLY A 10 22.08 -2.59 2.72
CA GLY A 10 23.36 -2.27 2.09
C GLY A 10 24.00 -3.44 1.30
N TYR A 11 23.35 -4.60 1.29
CA TYR A 11 23.85 -5.74 0.54
C TYR A 11 23.35 -5.70 -0.90
N ALA A 12 24.24 -5.50 -1.84
CA ALA A 12 23.93 -5.51 -3.26
C ALA A 12 23.96 -6.94 -3.80
N LEU A 13 22.85 -7.40 -4.36
CA LEU A 13 22.75 -8.71 -5.02
C LEU A 13 23.77 -8.88 -6.16
N TYR A 14 24.21 -7.78 -6.75
CA TYR A 14 25.25 -7.77 -7.77
C TYR A 14 26.58 -8.39 -7.30
N ASN A 15 26.86 -8.36 -6.01
CA ASN A 15 28.07 -8.94 -5.44
C ASN A 15 28.07 -10.47 -5.47
N LEU A 16 26.89 -11.10 -5.57
CA LEU A 16 26.75 -12.55 -5.72
C LEU A 16 26.98 -13.02 -7.17
N PHE A 17 26.83 -12.10 -8.12
CA PHE A 17 26.94 -12.40 -9.55
C PHE A 17 27.96 -11.44 -10.17
N PRO A 18 29.28 -11.76 -10.10
CA PRO A 18 30.34 -10.86 -10.56
C PRO A 18 30.37 -10.65 -12.08
N HIS A 19 29.33 -11.07 -12.78
CA HIS A 19 29.23 -10.99 -14.22
C HIS A 19 28.21 -9.95 -14.65
N THR A 20 28.33 -9.52 -15.88
CA THR A 20 27.54 -8.47 -16.52
C THR A 20 26.04 -8.65 -16.28
N ILE A 21 25.37 -7.58 -15.89
CA ILE A 21 23.91 -7.52 -15.88
C ILE A 21 23.43 -7.71 -17.32
N VAL A 22 22.74 -8.80 -17.56
CA VAL A 22 22.25 -9.13 -18.91
C VAL A 22 21.12 -8.18 -19.32
N TYR A 23 20.24 -7.86 -18.38
CA TYR A 23 19.11 -6.97 -18.62
C TYR A 23 18.64 -6.31 -17.32
N ALA A 24 18.47 -5.02 -17.36
CA ALA A 24 17.84 -4.25 -16.27
C ALA A 24 16.88 -3.23 -16.89
N ILE A 25 15.66 -3.19 -16.37
CA ILE A 25 14.65 -2.20 -16.72
C ILE A 25 14.16 -1.50 -15.48
N ARG A 26 14.13 -0.19 -15.51
CA ARG A 26 13.59 0.66 -14.44
C ARG A 26 12.08 0.86 -14.64
N LEU A 27 11.39 1.22 -13.55
CA LEU A 27 9.92 1.42 -13.55
C LEU A 27 9.48 2.37 -14.67
N GLU A 28 10.15 3.51 -14.80
CA GLU A 28 9.83 4.54 -15.80
C GLU A 28 9.93 3.97 -17.24
N GLN A 29 10.99 3.25 -17.52
CA GLN A 29 11.18 2.61 -18.82
C GLN A 29 10.12 1.52 -19.08
N ALA A 30 9.83 0.70 -18.07
CA ALA A 30 8.83 -0.36 -18.19
C ALA A 30 7.42 0.20 -18.45
N LEU A 31 7.11 1.38 -17.90
CA LEU A 31 5.86 2.09 -18.18
C LEU A 31 5.86 2.70 -19.59
N ALA A 32 6.98 3.29 -20.02
CA ALA A 32 7.11 3.90 -21.35
C ALA A 32 7.05 2.87 -22.49
N GLU A 33 7.48 1.65 -22.22
CA GLU A 33 7.47 0.52 -23.17
C GLU A 33 6.19 -0.33 -23.07
N ASP A 34 5.16 0.13 -22.36
CA ASP A 34 3.88 -0.60 -22.14
C ASP A 34 4.04 -2.01 -21.53
N LEU A 35 5.15 -2.26 -20.83
CA LEU A 35 5.39 -3.54 -20.13
C LEU A 35 4.66 -3.61 -18.79
N LEU A 36 4.27 -2.46 -18.25
CA LEU A 36 3.49 -2.32 -17.04
C LEU A 36 2.24 -1.49 -17.31
N CYS A 37 1.17 -1.84 -16.62
CA CYS A 37 -0.06 -1.06 -16.64
C CYS A 37 0.19 0.34 -16.03
N PRO A 38 -0.27 1.42 -16.67
CA PRO A 38 -0.19 2.76 -16.09
C PRO A 38 -0.97 2.82 -14.77
N PHE A 39 -0.47 3.62 -13.84
CA PHE A 39 -1.10 3.80 -12.53
C PHE A 39 -1.13 5.29 -12.16
N HIS A 40 -2.05 5.65 -11.29
CA HIS A 40 -2.11 6.95 -10.66
C HIS A 40 -1.67 6.83 -9.20
N TYR A 41 -0.77 7.72 -8.77
CA TYR A 41 -0.33 7.81 -7.39
C TYR A 41 -0.98 9.03 -6.74
N PHE A 42 -1.66 8.81 -5.62
CA PHE A 42 -2.28 9.86 -4.84
C PHE A 42 -1.68 9.86 -3.43
N GLY A 43 -0.97 10.92 -3.07
CA GLY A 43 -0.58 11.20 -1.69
C GLY A 43 -1.75 11.82 -0.94
N ILE A 44 -2.06 11.31 0.24
CA ILE A 44 -3.08 11.89 1.13
C ILE A 44 -2.32 12.42 2.34
N SER A 45 -2.16 13.74 2.39
CA SER A 45 -1.51 14.45 3.49
C SER A 45 -2.53 15.02 4.49
N ASP A 46 -3.75 15.30 4.04
CA ASP A 46 -4.72 16.04 4.83
C ASP A 46 -5.67 15.09 5.56
N LEU A 47 -5.42 14.91 6.84
CA LEU A 47 -6.34 14.25 7.76
C LEU A 47 -7.05 15.32 8.57
N TRP A 48 -8.36 15.42 8.39
CA TRP A 48 -9.23 16.26 9.23
C TRP A 48 -9.84 15.39 10.33
N ILE A 49 -9.55 15.72 11.58
CA ILE A 49 -10.20 15.11 12.75
C ILE A 49 -10.90 16.23 13.50
N ASP A 50 -12.19 16.05 13.80
CA ASP A 50 -13.04 17.02 14.51
C ASP A 50 -12.98 18.44 13.93
N GLY A 51 -12.88 18.56 12.60
CA GLY A 51 -12.84 19.85 11.92
C GLY A 51 -11.51 20.60 11.99
N LYS A 52 -10.44 19.96 12.47
CA LYS A 52 -9.08 20.49 12.42
C LYS A 52 -8.26 19.74 11.40
N GLU A 53 -7.56 20.49 10.57
CA GLU A 53 -6.53 19.96 9.68
C GLU A 53 -5.34 19.49 10.52
N ILE A 54 -4.96 18.23 10.33
CA ILE A 54 -3.82 17.64 11.01
C ILE A 54 -2.69 17.53 10.02
N ASN A 55 -1.63 18.27 10.27
CA ASN A 55 -0.40 18.17 9.52
C ASN A 55 0.41 16.99 10.06
N LEU A 56 0.53 15.92 9.27
CA LEU A 56 1.23 14.69 9.66
C LEU A 56 2.71 14.90 9.99
N GLU A 57 3.32 15.99 9.52
CA GLU A 57 4.71 16.32 9.78
C GLU A 57 4.92 17.06 11.11
N GLU A 58 3.95 17.87 11.55
CA GLU A 58 4.08 18.72 12.75
C GLU A 58 3.42 18.13 13.99
N ASP A 59 2.31 17.42 13.86
CA ASP A 59 1.47 17.08 15.03
C ASP A 59 1.76 15.70 15.63
N ASN A 60 2.65 14.87 15.08
CA ASN A 60 2.90 13.50 15.57
C ASN A 60 1.62 12.68 15.84
N ILE A 61 0.48 13.12 15.29
CA ILE A 61 -0.77 12.40 15.40
C ILE A 61 -0.73 11.27 14.38
N SER A 62 -0.22 10.16 14.86
CA SER A 62 -0.18 8.92 14.11
C SER A 62 -1.58 8.59 13.58
N PHE A 63 -1.64 8.09 12.36
CA PHE A 63 -2.82 7.44 11.79
C PHE A 63 -3.43 6.39 12.75
N SER A 64 -2.65 5.96 13.75
CA SER A 64 -3.05 5.07 14.85
C SER A 64 -4.04 5.69 15.84
N ASN A 65 -4.22 7.01 15.88
CA ASN A 65 -5.14 7.66 16.80
C ASN A 65 -6.58 7.76 16.26
N LEU A 66 -6.77 7.49 14.96
CA LEU A 66 -8.11 7.33 14.41
C LEU A 66 -8.67 5.97 14.84
N SER A 67 -9.94 5.93 15.20
CA SER A 67 -10.63 4.66 15.34
C SER A 67 -10.62 3.92 13.99
N GLU A 68 -10.56 2.61 14.03
CA GLU A 68 -10.50 1.78 12.82
C GLU A 68 -11.68 2.03 11.88
N GLY A 69 -12.85 2.35 12.46
CA GLY A 69 -14.03 2.72 11.72
C GLY A 69 -13.82 3.99 10.88
N GLU A 70 -13.29 5.04 11.48
CA GLU A 70 -13.04 6.32 10.80
C GLU A 70 -11.98 6.20 9.70
N ARG A 71 -10.95 5.39 9.93
CA ARG A 71 -9.95 5.10 8.89
C ARG A 71 -10.57 4.46 7.68
N VAL A 72 -11.34 3.39 7.90
CA VAL A 72 -11.98 2.65 6.81
C VAL A 72 -12.97 3.53 6.07
N ASP A 73 -13.74 4.36 6.75
CA ASP A 73 -14.68 5.28 6.11
C ASP A 73 -13.96 6.30 5.21
N LYS A 74 -12.84 6.85 5.67
CA LYS A 74 -12.00 7.75 4.84
C LYS A 74 -11.37 7.03 3.65
N ILE A 75 -10.86 5.82 3.84
CA ILE A 75 -10.32 5.02 2.73
C ILE A 75 -11.41 4.77 1.68
N ILE A 76 -12.61 4.39 2.09
CA ILE A 76 -13.73 4.16 1.17
C ILE A 76 -14.14 5.45 0.46
N GLU A 77 -14.17 6.58 1.15
CA GLU A 77 -14.42 7.90 0.56
C GLU A 77 -13.40 8.21 -0.54
N LYS A 78 -12.11 8.01 -0.27
CA LYS A 78 -11.04 8.26 -1.25
C LYS A 78 -11.10 7.27 -2.41
N ILE A 79 -11.40 6.00 -2.18
CA ILE A 79 -11.63 5.03 -3.25
C ILE A 79 -12.77 5.49 -4.18
N ARG A 80 -13.85 6.03 -3.63
CA ARG A 80 -14.97 6.55 -4.43
C ARG A 80 -14.61 7.83 -5.18
N TYR A 81 -13.84 8.70 -4.55
CA TYR A 81 -13.40 9.98 -5.13
C TYR A 81 -12.44 9.78 -6.30
N PHE A 82 -11.39 8.98 -6.10
CA PHE A 82 -10.39 8.73 -7.14
C PHE A 82 -10.81 7.67 -8.16
N GLY A 83 -11.79 6.85 -7.82
CA GLY A 83 -12.27 5.77 -8.67
C GLY A 83 -11.37 4.53 -8.64
N HIS A 84 -11.76 3.55 -9.43
CA HIS A 84 -11.02 2.30 -9.64
C HIS A 84 -11.30 1.75 -11.02
N SER A 85 -10.39 0.93 -11.53
CA SER A 85 -10.62 0.22 -12.79
C SER A 85 -11.48 -1.03 -12.59
N GLY A 86 -12.31 -1.34 -13.60
CA GLY A 86 -13.16 -2.53 -13.60
C GLY A 86 -14.48 -2.35 -12.83
N SER A 87 -15.22 -3.44 -12.68
CA SER A 87 -16.57 -3.45 -12.11
C SER A 87 -16.62 -3.47 -10.58
N ARG A 88 -15.50 -3.74 -9.94
CA ARG A 88 -15.38 -3.80 -8.47
C ARG A 88 -14.00 -3.39 -8.00
N VAL A 89 -13.92 -2.84 -6.80
CA VAL A 89 -12.66 -2.51 -6.13
C VAL A 89 -11.86 -3.79 -5.88
N LYS A 90 -10.60 -3.76 -6.26
CA LYS A 90 -9.59 -4.76 -5.90
C LYS A 90 -8.35 -4.02 -5.42
N GLY A 91 -7.76 -4.45 -4.33
CA GLY A 91 -6.60 -3.77 -3.80
C GLY A 91 -5.90 -4.56 -2.70
N LEU A 92 -4.75 -4.06 -2.31
CA LEU A 92 -3.96 -4.54 -1.19
C LEU A 92 -3.80 -3.39 -0.19
N VAL A 93 -3.92 -3.70 1.08
CA VAL A 93 -3.68 -2.77 2.18
C VAL A 93 -2.53 -3.32 3.01
N PHE A 94 -1.45 -2.56 3.13
CA PHE A 94 -0.31 -2.92 3.97
C PHE A 94 -0.46 -2.27 5.33
N CYS A 95 -0.35 -3.07 6.38
CA CYS A 95 -0.53 -2.67 7.77
C CYS A 95 0.78 -2.80 8.55
N SER A 96 0.91 -2.04 9.62
CA SER A 96 2.12 -2.04 10.45
C SER A 96 2.28 -3.32 11.27
N ASN A 97 1.18 -3.98 11.62
CA ASN A 97 1.17 -5.18 12.44
C ASN A 97 -0.04 -6.08 12.16
N LYS A 98 0.02 -7.33 12.64
CA LYS A 98 -1.01 -8.36 12.44
C LYS A 98 -2.37 -7.98 13.04
N LYS A 99 -2.37 -7.32 14.20
CA LYS A 99 -3.58 -6.90 14.88
C LYS A 99 -4.33 -5.87 14.03
N GLU A 100 -3.64 -4.82 13.58
CA GLU A 100 -4.19 -3.79 12.70
C GLU A 100 -4.75 -4.39 11.39
N ALA A 101 -4.05 -5.35 10.79
CA ALA A 101 -4.52 -6.01 9.57
C ALA A 101 -5.86 -6.72 9.78
N LYS A 102 -6.03 -7.40 10.91
CA LYS A 102 -7.28 -8.09 11.25
C LYS A 102 -8.40 -7.09 11.51
N GLU A 103 -8.16 -6.10 12.35
CA GLU A 103 -9.13 -5.09 12.76
C GLU A 103 -9.63 -4.27 11.55
N LEU A 104 -8.73 -3.86 10.65
CA LEU A 104 -9.10 -3.20 9.39
C LEU A 104 -9.90 -4.14 8.48
N SER A 105 -9.52 -5.40 8.36
CA SER A 105 -10.26 -6.37 7.56
C SER A 105 -11.69 -6.54 8.09
N ASP A 106 -11.87 -6.67 9.40
CA ASP A 106 -13.19 -6.78 10.02
C ASP A 106 -14.02 -5.51 9.79
N ALA A 107 -13.42 -4.33 9.94
CA ALA A 107 -14.07 -3.05 9.70
C ALA A 107 -14.49 -2.85 8.23
N PHE A 108 -13.69 -3.31 7.27
CA PHE A 108 -14.06 -3.32 5.86
C PHE A 108 -15.22 -4.29 5.57
N ASN A 109 -15.19 -5.49 6.15
CA ASN A 109 -16.25 -6.50 5.99
C ASN A 109 -17.59 -5.99 6.52
N LEU A 110 -17.61 -5.27 7.65
CA LEU A 110 -18.82 -4.60 8.17
C LEU A 110 -19.42 -3.59 7.16
N ARG A 111 -18.59 -3.01 6.30
CA ARG A 111 -19.00 -2.07 5.24
C ARG A 111 -19.24 -2.73 3.88
N LYS A 112 -19.41 -4.05 3.87
CA LYS A 112 -19.70 -4.87 2.68
C LYS A 112 -18.52 -4.94 1.67
N PHE A 113 -17.32 -4.59 2.05
CA PHE A 113 -16.12 -4.91 1.29
C PHE A 113 -15.65 -6.30 1.72
N ARG A 114 -15.50 -7.20 0.75
CA ARG A 114 -15.01 -8.57 1.02
C ARG A 114 -13.49 -8.52 1.13
N THR A 115 -12.99 -8.59 2.35
CA THR A 115 -11.56 -8.56 2.65
C THR A 115 -11.13 -9.76 3.48
N ILE A 116 -9.87 -10.09 3.39
CA ILE A 116 -9.20 -11.10 4.19
C ILE A 116 -7.87 -10.53 4.68
N SER A 117 -7.55 -10.74 5.95
CA SER A 117 -6.22 -10.45 6.48
C SER A 117 -5.30 -11.64 6.19
N LEU A 118 -4.09 -11.36 5.71
CA LEU A 118 -3.04 -12.35 5.50
C LEU A 118 -1.84 -11.98 6.37
N THR A 119 -1.29 -12.94 7.05
CA THR A 119 -0.15 -12.77 7.95
C THR A 119 0.93 -13.82 7.65
N GLY A 120 2.13 -13.64 8.16
CA GLY A 120 3.20 -14.62 7.99
C GLY A 120 2.94 -15.97 8.67
N ASP A 121 1.88 -16.09 9.48
CA ASP A 121 1.50 -17.34 10.15
C ASP A 121 0.51 -18.18 9.31
N ASP A 122 -0.04 -17.56 8.24
CA ASP A 122 -0.95 -18.28 7.35
C ASP A 122 -0.17 -19.26 6.48
N SER A 123 -0.58 -20.52 6.48
CA SER A 123 0.05 -21.53 5.63
C SER A 123 -0.15 -21.21 4.17
N GLN A 124 0.91 -21.29 3.38
CA GLN A 124 0.77 -21.28 1.93
C GLN A 124 0.00 -22.53 1.52
N ALA A 125 -1.22 -22.35 1.03
CA ALA A 125 -2.00 -23.40 0.43
C ALA A 125 -1.56 -23.70 -1.00
#